data_60548d674e2131e538e7fc4765af758b
#
_entry.id   60548d674e2131e538e7fc4765af758b
#
_cell.length_a   1.000
_cell.length_b   1.000
_cell.length_c   1.000
_cell.angle_alpha   90.00
_cell.angle_beta   90.00
_cell.angle_gamma   90.00
#
_symmetry.space_group_name_H-M   'P 1'
#
loop_
_entity.id
_entity.type
_entity.pdbx_description
1 polymer ?
#
loop_
_entity_poly.entity_id
_entity_poly.type
_entity_poly.pdbx_seq_one_letter_code
_entity_poly.pdbx_strand_id
1 'polypeptide(L)'
;MPAPLIEFPADDADRARRFWRGVLGIDLTPRVPDAGSGWETETDSLRLGIHERGPGPGDTASLPYFTVTDLATTLERVRELGGSVIHPGERWAIFRDSEGSPSALAATQTVAR
;
A
#
# COMPACT_ATOMS: atom_id res chain seq x y z
N MET A 1 -10.81 -7.91 -9.29
CA MET A 1 -9.73 -7.39 -8.44
C MET A 1 -10.00 -5.92 -8.11
N PRO A 2 -9.88 -5.50 -6.86
CA PRO A 2 -10.02 -4.08 -6.53
C PRO A 2 -8.90 -3.27 -7.16
N ALA A 3 -9.11 -1.97 -7.31
CA ALA A 3 -8.09 -1.08 -7.83
C ALA A 3 -6.88 -1.10 -6.89
N PRO A 4 -5.66 -0.97 -7.43
CA PRO A 4 -4.47 -0.89 -6.58
C PRO A 4 -4.54 0.34 -5.68
N LEU A 5 -4.01 0.20 -4.48
CA LEU A 5 -3.86 1.32 -3.55
C LEU A 5 -2.45 1.88 -3.74
N ILE A 6 -2.36 3.18 -3.98
CA ILE A 6 -1.05 3.85 -4.07
C ILE A 6 -0.80 4.55 -2.75
N GLU A 7 0.26 4.13 -2.04
CA GLU A 7 0.63 4.71 -0.76
C GLU A 7 1.71 5.76 -0.94
N PHE A 8 1.52 6.91 -0.31
CA PHE A 8 2.49 8.00 -0.34
C PHE A 8 3.01 8.25 1.07
N PRO A 9 4.32 8.21 1.29
CA PRO A 9 4.88 8.64 2.58
C PRO A 9 4.86 10.15 2.69
N ALA A 10 4.66 10.66 3.90
CA ALA A 10 4.58 12.10 4.13
C ALA A 10 5.20 12.48 5.46
N ASP A 11 5.92 13.59 5.48
CA ASP A 11 6.44 14.15 6.72
C ASP A 11 5.31 14.77 7.54
N ASP A 12 4.29 15.27 6.85
CA ASP A 12 3.10 15.84 7.46
C ASP A 12 1.90 15.31 6.67
N ALA A 13 1.24 14.30 7.22
CA ALA A 13 0.15 13.62 6.53
C ALA A 13 -1.05 14.54 6.29
N ASP A 14 -1.33 15.47 7.20
CA ASP A 14 -2.44 16.40 7.02
C ASP A 14 -2.16 17.36 5.87
N ARG A 15 -0.93 17.84 5.76
CA ARG A 15 -0.53 18.72 4.66
C ARG A 15 -0.61 17.97 3.32
N ALA A 16 -0.17 16.71 3.28
CA ALA A 16 -0.25 15.89 2.07
C ALA A 16 -1.70 15.64 1.68
N ARG A 17 -2.57 15.38 2.65
CA ARG A 17 -4.00 15.19 2.39
C ARG A 17 -4.60 16.42 1.73
N ARG A 18 -4.29 17.59 2.24
CA ARG A 18 -4.81 18.85 1.67
C ARG A 18 -4.26 19.11 0.28
N PHE A 19 -3.01 18.73 0.04
CA PHE A 19 -2.41 18.84 -1.29
C PHE A 19 -3.17 18.00 -2.31
N TRP A 20 -3.38 16.72 -2.02
CA TRP A 20 -4.07 15.84 -2.97
C TRP A 20 -5.52 16.21 -3.16
N ARG A 21 -6.17 16.70 -2.11
CA ARG A 21 -7.52 17.21 -2.23
C ARG A 21 -7.58 18.39 -3.19
N GLY A 22 -6.63 19.30 -3.09
CA GLY A 22 -6.58 20.47 -3.96
C GLY A 22 -6.24 20.14 -5.40
N VAL A 23 -5.37 19.19 -5.61
CA VAL A 23 -4.92 18.83 -6.96
C VAL A 23 -5.94 17.95 -7.68
N LEU A 24 -6.49 16.95 -7.02
CA LEU A 24 -7.35 15.94 -7.65
C LEU A 24 -8.81 16.04 -7.26
N GLY A 25 -9.16 16.88 -6.29
CA GLY A 25 -10.54 17.00 -5.83
C GLY A 25 -11.01 15.76 -5.07
N ILE A 26 -10.10 14.99 -4.50
CA ILE A 26 -10.45 13.78 -3.77
C ILE A 26 -10.36 14.01 -2.27
N ASP A 27 -11.23 13.32 -1.52
CA ASP A 27 -11.21 13.35 -0.07
C ASP A 27 -10.55 12.10 0.47
N LEU A 28 -9.65 12.29 1.44
CA LEU A 28 -9.02 11.21 2.16
C LEU A 28 -9.51 11.29 3.61
N THR A 29 -9.89 10.16 4.16
CA THR A 29 -10.39 10.07 5.53
C THR A 29 -9.40 9.30 6.40
N PRO A 30 -9.46 9.49 7.74
CA PRO A 30 -8.59 8.74 8.63
C PRO A 30 -8.84 7.25 8.49
N ARG A 31 -7.77 6.47 8.53
CA ARG A 31 -7.90 5.01 8.51
C ARG A 31 -8.54 4.51 9.79
N VAL A 32 -9.29 3.40 9.66
CA VAL A 32 -9.78 2.70 10.84
C VAL A 32 -8.59 2.11 11.60
N PRO A 33 -8.71 1.92 12.92
CA PRO A 33 -7.55 1.49 13.74
C PRO A 33 -6.84 0.25 13.23
N ASP A 34 -7.57 -0.73 12.68
CA ASP A 34 -6.97 -1.98 12.22
C ASP A 34 -6.23 -1.84 10.90
N ALA A 35 -6.42 -0.76 10.18
CA ALA A 35 -5.78 -0.53 8.89
C ALA A 35 -4.47 0.25 9.02
N GLY A 36 -4.04 0.57 10.24
CA GLY A 36 -2.85 1.34 10.48
C GLY A 36 -3.14 2.83 10.57
N SER A 37 -2.09 3.62 10.70
CA SER A 37 -2.22 5.07 10.79
C SER A 37 -2.28 5.69 9.39
N GLY A 38 -2.78 6.91 9.30
CA GLY A 38 -2.78 7.67 8.06
C GLY A 38 -4.17 7.94 7.52
N TRP A 39 -4.22 8.25 6.24
CA TRP A 39 -5.42 8.68 5.53
C TRP A 39 -5.57 7.85 4.27
N GLU A 40 -6.79 7.64 3.85
CA GLU A 40 -7.07 6.81 2.69
C GLU A 40 -8.37 7.24 2.02
N THR A 41 -8.48 7.03 0.70
CA THR A 41 -9.73 7.26 -0.02
C THR A 41 -10.74 6.18 0.36
N GLU A 42 -12.02 6.54 0.32
CA GLU A 42 -13.11 5.60 0.65
C GLU A 42 -13.60 4.81 -0.56
N THR A 43 -13.25 5.26 -1.78
CA THR A 43 -13.76 4.63 -2.99
C THR A 43 -12.78 3.60 -3.53
N ASP A 44 -13.28 2.66 -4.33
CA ASP A 44 -12.45 1.66 -4.99
C ASP A 44 -12.02 2.06 -6.40
N SER A 45 -12.55 3.16 -6.91
CA SER A 45 -12.23 3.60 -8.26
C SER A 45 -10.87 4.29 -8.36
N LEU A 46 -10.46 4.96 -7.28
CA LEU A 46 -9.14 5.55 -7.16
C LEU A 46 -8.73 5.40 -5.69
N ARG A 47 -7.71 4.58 -5.45
CA ARG A 47 -7.29 4.29 -4.09
C ARG A 47 -5.94 4.93 -3.82
N LEU A 48 -5.94 5.96 -3.00
CA LEU A 48 -4.73 6.61 -2.53
C LEU A 48 -4.68 6.53 -1.02
N GLY A 49 -3.47 6.34 -0.49
CA GLY A 49 -3.25 6.34 0.94
C GLY A 49 -2.08 7.24 1.28
N ILE A 50 -2.12 7.83 2.45
CA ILE A 50 -1.04 8.67 2.96
C ILE A 50 -0.67 8.15 4.34
N HIS A 51 0.63 7.90 4.56
CA HIS A 51 1.13 7.51 5.87
C HIS A 51 2.34 8.37 6.22
N GLU A 52 2.67 8.42 7.49
CA GLU A 52 3.84 9.16 7.91
C GLU A 52 5.12 8.47 7.47
N ARG A 53 6.10 9.28 7.04
CA ARG A 53 7.38 8.76 6.60
C ARG A 53 8.13 8.17 7.80
N GLY A 54 8.71 7.00 7.60
CA GLY A 54 9.46 6.31 8.64
C GLY A 54 10.70 5.65 8.05
N PRO A 55 11.41 4.86 8.86
CA PRO A 55 12.64 4.20 8.42
C PRO A 55 12.42 2.85 7.74
N GLY A 56 11.20 2.36 7.66
CA GLY A 56 10.91 1.06 7.12
C GLY A 56 11.04 0.99 5.61
N PRO A 57 11.09 -0.22 5.05
CA PRO A 57 11.32 -0.40 3.61
C PRO A 57 10.21 0.16 2.72
N GLY A 58 9.00 0.34 3.24
CA GLY A 58 7.90 0.94 2.48
C GLY A 58 7.65 2.40 2.82
N ASP A 59 8.51 3.01 3.64
CA ASP A 59 8.22 4.32 4.22
C ASP A 59 8.88 5.48 3.49
N THR A 60 9.71 5.22 2.49
CA THR A 60 10.49 6.26 1.83
C THR A 60 10.13 6.52 0.37
N ALA A 61 9.24 5.72 -0.20
CA ALA A 61 8.85 5.85 -1.61
C ALA A 61 7.37 5.57 -1.77
N SER A 62 6.81 6.09 -2.85
CA SER A 62 5.42 5.76 -3.22
C SER A 62 5.36 4.34 -3.72
N LEU A 63 4.39 3.58 -3.25
CA LEU A 63 4.26 2.16 -3.60
C LEU A 63 2.83 1.82 -4.01
N PRO A 64 2.67 1.11 -5.15
CA PRO A 64 1.37 0.48 -5.43
C PRO A 64 1.23 -0.78 -4.60
N TYR A 65 0.05 -0.98 -4.04
CA TYR A 65 -0.30 -2.19 -3.29
C TYR A 65 -1.35 -2.95 -4.08
N PHE A 66 -1.04 -4.21 -4.40
CA PHE A 66 -1.96 -5.11 -5.10
C PHE A 66 -2.52 -6.11 -4.11
N THR A 67 -3.83 -6.30 -4.14
CA THR A 67 -4.49 -7.23 -3.23
C THR A 67 -4.47 -8.63 -3.78
N VAL A 68 -4.06 -9.61 -2.99
CA VAL A 68 -4.01 -11.01 -3.38
C VAL A 68 -4.69 -11.88 -2.32
N THR A 69 -5.20 -13.03 -2.73
CA THR A 69 -5.91 -13.92 -1.81
C THR A 69 -4.98 -14.78 -0.97
N ASP A 70 -3.80 -15.10 -1.48
CA ASP A 70 -2.81 -15.91 -0.77
C ASP A 70 -1.45 -15.25 -0.87
N LEU A 71 -1.11 -14.50 0.16
CA LEU A 71 0.11 -13.70 0.15
C LEU A 71 1.36 -14.60 0.12
N ALA A 72 1.38 -15.65 0.93
CA ALA A 72 2.56 -16.53 0.99
C ALA A 72 2.86 -17.17 -0.36
N THR A 73 1.83 -17.70 -1.02
CA THR A 73 1.98 -18.31 -2.34
C THR A 73 2.42 -17.28 -3.38
N THR A 74 1.86 -16.08 -3.31
CA THR A 74 2.22 -15.02 -4.25
C THR A 74 3.67 -14.57 -4.07
N LEU A 75 4.16 -14.51 -2.83
CA LEU A 75 5.56 -14.17 -2.59
C LEU A 75 6.51 -15.24 -3.13
N GLU A 76 6.12 -16.51 -3.07
CA GLU A 76 6.89 -17.58 -3.70
C GLU A 76 6.96 -17.39 -5.22
N ARG A 77 5.84 -17.00 -5.84
CA ARG A 77 5.80 -16.71 -7.26
C ARG A 77 6.69 -15.51 -7.62
N VAL A 78 6.73 -14.49 -6.76
CA VAL A 78 7.65 -13.36 -6.97
C VAL A 78 9.08 -13.85 -7.09
N ARG A 79 9.50 -14.73 -6.19
CA ARG A 79 10.86 -15.27 -6.23
C ARG A 79 11.10 -16.15 -7.46
N GLU A 80 10.16 -17.02 -7.79
CA GLU A 80 10.26 -17.89 -8.97
C GLU A 80 10.38 -17.11 -10.27
N LEU A 81 9.72 -15.95 -10.34
CA LEU A 81 9.68 -15.16 -11.57
C LEU A 81 10.78 -14.10 -11.64
N GLY A 82 11.73 -14.13 -10.73
CA GLY A 82 12.91 -13.27 -10.79
C GLY A 82 12.86 -12.04 -9.93
N GLY A 83 11.83 -11.89 -9.12
CA GLY A 83 11.77 -10.80 -8.14
C GLY A 83 12.42 -11.17 -6.83
N SER A 84 12.41 -10.24 -5.90
CA SER A 84 12.95 -10.47 -4.55
C SER A 84 12.02 -9.87 -3.51
N VAL A 85 11.97 -10.48 -2.34
CA VAL A 85 11.13 -10.01 -1.24
C VAL A 85 11.99 -9.15 -0.32
N ILE A 86 11.57 -7.90 -0.12
CA ILE A 86 12.28 -6.96 0.75
C ILE A 86 11.76 -7.09 2.19
N HIS A 87 10.44 -7.16 2.33
CA HIS A 87 9.81 -7.24 3.64
C HIS A 87 8.68 -8.27 3.58
N PRO A 88 8.91 -9.49 4.07
CA PRO A 88 7.86 -10.49 4.14
C PRO A 88 6.93 -10.20 5.31
N GLY A 89 5.63 -10.46 5.13
CA GLY A 89 4.66 -10.28 6.19
C GLY A 89 3.46 -11.16 5.96
N GLU A 90 2.61 -11.26 6.96
CA GLU A 90 1.40 -12.08 6.88
C GLU A 90 0.23 -11.35 6.25
N ARG A 91 0.17 -10.03 6.42
CA ARG A 91 -0.91 -9.21 5.90
C ARG A 91 -0.50 -8.38 4.70
N TRP A 92 0.74 -7.98 4.65
CA TRP A 92 1.30 -7.22 3.55
C TRP A 92 2.79 -7.49 3.45
N ALA A 93 3.32 -7.26 2.25
CA ALA A 93 4.72 -7.49 1.98
C ALA A 93 5.22 -6.51 0.93
N ILE A 94 6.49 -6.22 0.96
CA ILE A 94 7.15 -5.38 -0.03
C ILE A 94 8.14 -6.23 -0.81
N PHE A 95 8.15 -6.06 -2.12
CA PHE A 95 9.00 -6.83 -3.00
C PHE A 95 9.54 -5.95 -4.13
N ARG A 96 10.53 -6.46 -4.83
CA ARG A 96 10.99 -5.88 -6.09
C ARG A 96 10.58 -6.81 -7.21
N ASP A 97 10.15 -6.23 -8.33
CA ASP A 97 9.83 -7.03 -9.50
C ASP A 97 11.12 -7.51 -10.18
N SER A 98 11.00 -8.15 -11.34
CA SER A 98 12.16 -8.69 -12.08
C SER A 98 13.13 -7.61 -12.53
N GLU A 99 12.68 -6.37 -12.60
CA GLU A 99 13.48 -5.24 -13.05
C GLU A 99 13.97 -4.38 -11.88
N GLY A 100 13.70 -4.79 -10.64
CA GLY A 100 14.15 -4.10 -9.45
C GLY A 100 13.22 -3.03 -8.93
N SER A 101 12.05 -2.85 -9.53
CA SER A 101 11.12 -1.82 -9.08
C SER A 101 10.37 -2.27 -7.82
N PRO A 102 10.27 -1.41 -6.80
CA PRO A 102 9.57 -1.79 -5.57
C PRO A 102 8.06 -1.71 -5.74
N SER A 103 7.38 -2.64 -5.09
CA SER A 103 5.93 -2.70 -5.07
C SER A 103 5.50 -3.44 -3.82
N ALA A 104 4.20 -3.57 -3.60
CA ALA A 104 3.70 -4.23 -2.41
C ALA A 104 2.50 -5.11 -2.72
N LEU A 105 2.31 -6.10 -1.87
CA LEU A 105 1.15 -6.98 -1.92
C LEU A 105 0.46 -6.91 -0.56
N ALA A 106 -0.86 -6.96 -0.59
CA ALA A 106 -1.67 -7.00 0.62
C ALA A 106 -2.60 -8.20 0.54
N ALA A 107 -2.72 -8.93 1.65
CA ALA A 107 -3.66 -10.03 1.72
C ALA A 107 -5.08 -9.50 1.73
N THR A 108 -5.97 -10.18 1.02
CA THR A 108 -7.40 -9.88 1.10
C THR A 108 -7.85 -10.00 2.55
N GLN A 109 -8.46 -8.94 3.07
CA GLN A 109 -8.96 -8.98 4.43
C GLN A 109 -10.12 -9.97 4.51
N THR A 110 -9.98 -10.92 5.43
CA THR A 110 -11.10 -11.79 5.75
C THR A 110 -12.03 -11.03 6.67
N VAL A 111 -13.24 -10.79 6.19
CA VAL A 111 -14.24 -10.12 7.03
C VAL A 111 -14.65 -11.10 8.12
N ALA A 112 -14.56 -10.66 9.36
CA ALA A 112 -15.02 -11.48 10.48
C ALA A 112 -16.52 -11.74 10.32
N ARG A 113 -16.88 -12.99 10.44
CA ARG A 113 -18.29 -13.39 10.31
C ARG A 113 -18.87 -13.64 11.66
#